data_f3ae61400adf84639e81e11129b62586
#
_entry.id   f3ae61400adf84639e81e11129b62586
#
_cell.length_a   1.000
_cell.length_b   1.000
_cell.length_c   1.000
_cell.angle_alpha   90.00
_cell.angle_beta   90.00
_cell.angle_gamma   90.00
#
_symmetry.space_group_name_H-M   'P 1'
#
loop_
_entity.id
_entity.type
_entity.pdbx_description
1 polymer ?
#
loop_
_entity_poly.entity_id
_entity_poly.type
_entity_poly.pdbx_seq_one_letter_code
_entity_poly.pdbx_strand_id
1 'polypeptide(L)'
;MTAEPILTVAGAAHAYGGKPVLRGVDLTLRPGEIYGLLGPNGAGKTTLIRAICGRIRPDGGEVLLNGRDPARVPAARAGLGLVPQEVALYPNLTVAENVQTFAALAGTPRKAMAAAVRRALDLTRTLDRAQEVVKHLSGGYQRRVNIAAAIVHEPSLLILDEPTVGVDIDAREAVDAVIRDLRDLGVAVLMTTHDLDQAGALADRVGFLREGEMVLEGRPQALVAEAFGDRKEILVHLAQAAAPADQARLAKAGLEPTPHAQVWTRLDAGGHAAAGRLDRRLREMGLTPREIRVREPSLANLFTLVAERKLAA
;
A
#
# COMPACT_ATOMS: atom_id res chain seq x y z
N MET A 1 -21.33 -18.04 6.08
CA MET A 1 -20.97 -17.34 7.34
C MET A 1 -19.75 -16.48 7.03
N THR A 2 -19.83 -15.19 7.15
CA THR A 2 -18.66 -14.31 7.00
C THR A 2 -17.73 -14.52 8.19
N ALA A 3 -16.45 -14.83 7.94
CA ALA A 3 -15.45 -15.02 8.99
C ALA A 3 -15.37 -13.74 9.89
N GLU A 4 -15.18 -13.94 11.19
CA GLU A 4 -14.97 -12.81 12.11
C GLU A 4 -13.71 -12.03 11.72
N PRO A 5 -13.72 -10.69 11.84
CA PRO A 5 -12.56 -9.88 11.50
C PRO A 5 -11.39 -10.13 12.47
N ILE A 6 -10.18 -10.19 11.91
CA ILE A 6 -8.92 -10.24 12.67
C ILE A 6 -8.64 -8.89 13.31
N LEU A 7 -8.88 -7.81 12.56
CA LEU A 7 -8.72 -6.43 13.02
C LEU A 7 -10.05 -5.69 12.92
N THR A 8 -10.42 -5.03 14.00
CA THR A 8 -11.52 -4.05 14.03
C THR A 8 -11.00 -2.76 14.60
N VAL A 9 -11.17 -1.68 13.86
CA VAL A 9 -11.00 -0.30 14.30
C VAL A 9 -12.37 0.35 14.19
N ALA A 10 -12.89 0.88 15.28
CA ALA A 10 -14.21 1.50 15.35
C ALA A 10 -14.10 2.91 15.93
N GLY A 11 -14.37 3.92 15.12
CA GLY A 11 -14.37 5.32 15.51
C GLY A 11 -13.05 5.82 16.09
N ALA A 12 -11.89 5.28 15.67
CA ALA A 12 -10.60 5.61 16.26
C ALA A 12 -10.25 7.09 16.08
N ALA A 13 -10.14 7.83 17.18
CA ALA A 13 -9.75 9.23 17.21
C ALA A 13 -8.49 9.42 18.08
N HIS A 14 -7.57 10.29 17.63
CA HIS A 14 -6.35 10.58 18.37
C HIS A 14 -5.79 11.96 18.03
N ALA A 15 -5.25 12.65 19.05
CA ALA A 15 -4.63 13.95 18.88
C ALA A 15 -3.24 13.99 19.55
N TYR A 16 -2.29 14.64 18.92
CA TYR A 16 -0.99 14.97 19.52
C TYR A 16 -0.96 16.45 19.91
N GLY A 17 -0.79 16.73 21.21
CA GLY A 17 -0.73 18.11 21.68
C GLY A 17 -1.94 18.96 21.30
N GLY A 18 -3.14 18.37 21.31
CA GLY A 18 -4.39 19.03 20.92
C GLY A 18 -4.65 19.10 19.41
N LYS A 19 -3.69 18.71 18.56
CA LYS A 19 -3.88 18.65 17.10
C LYS A 19 -4.45 17.29 16.70
N PRO A 20 -5.70 17.21 16.20
CA PRO A 20 -6.30 15.96 15.75
C PRO A 20 -5.53 15.36 14.58
N VAL A 21 -5.26 14.04 14.65
CA VAL A 21 -4.57 13.27 13.59
C VAL A 21 -5.43 12.11 13.13
N LEU A 22 -6.22 11.49 14.00
CA LEU A 22 -7.31 10.57 13.64
C LEU A 22 -8.62 11.16 14.11
N ARG A 23 -9.66 11.05 13.28
CA ARG A 23 -10.95 11.72 13.47
C ARG A 23 -12.14 10.77 13.30
N GLY A 24 -12.09 9.62 13.96
CA GLY A 24 -13.16 8.63 13.87
C GLY A 24 -12.98 7.64 12.74
N VAL A 25 -11.78 7.04 12.66
CA VAL A 25 -11.45 6.05 11.60
C VAL A 25 -12.11 4.73 11.91
N ASP A 26 -12.83 4.19 10.90
CA ASP A 26 -13.34 2.83 10.89
C ASP A 26 -12.54 1.99 9.90
N LEU A 27 -12.20 0.75 10.29
CA LEU A 27 -11.48 -0.21 9.45
C LEU A 27 -11.73 -1.63 9.95
N THR A 28 -11.99 -2.55 9.06
CA THR A 28 -12.04 -3.98 9.38
C THR A 28 -11.16 -4.78 8.44
N LEU A 29 -10.48 -5.82 8.95
CA LEU A 29 -9.67 -6.74 8.16
C LEU A 29 -10.05 -8.18 8.50
N ARG A 30 -10.25 -9.01 7.47
CA ARG A 30 -10.61 -10.42 7.61
C ARG A 30 -9.40 -11.34 7.40
N PRO A 31 -9.47 -12.60 7.88
CA PRO A 31 -8.45 -13.58 7.55
C PRO A 31 -8.29 -13.72 6.03
N GLY A 32 -7.04 -13.80 5.55
CA GLY A 32 -6.75 -13.95 4.13
C GLY A 32 -7.20 -12.77 3.27
N GLU A 33 -7.17 -11.56 3.82
CA GLU A 33 -7.47 -10.31 3.10
C GLU A 33 -6.22 -9.43 3.04
N ILE A 34 -5.91 -8.89 1.86
CA ILE A 34 -4.92 -7.82 1.69
C ILE A 34 -5.66 -6.50 1.64
N TYR A 35 -5.37 -5.61 2.59
CA TYR A 35 -5.94 -4.27 2.66
C TYR A 35 -4.87 -3.21 2.41
N GLY A 36 -5.08 -2.38 1.39
CA GLY A 36 -4.22 -1.25 1.06
C GLY A 36 -4.68 0.02 1.78
N LEU A 37 -3.91 0.53 2.75
CA LEU A 37 -4.16 1.82 3.40
C LEU A 37 -3.43 2.92 2.65
N LEU A 38 -4.18 3.68 1.87
CA LEU A 38 -3.68 4.74 0.98
C LEU A 38 -3.90 6.12 1.61
N GLY A 39 -3.15 7.11 1.16
CA GLY A 39 -3.32 8.49 1.60
C GLY A 39 -2.02 9.29 1.52
N PRO A 40 -2.11 10.63 1.47
CA PRO A 40 -0.93 11.50 1.43
C PRO A 40 -0.10 11.42 2.73
N ASN A 41 1.11 11.98 2.68
CA ASN A 41 1.91 12.12 3.89
C ASN A 41 1.18 13.02 4.90
N GLY A 42 1.22 12.62 6.17
CA GLY A 42 0.49 13.30 7.24
C GLY A 42 -1.01 12.98 7.34
N ALA A 43 -1.56 12.09 6.50
CA ALA A 43 -2.97 11.69 6.56
C ALA A 43 -3.37 10.95 7.87
N GLY A 44 -2.39 10.42 8.62
CA GLY A 44 -2.64 9.67 9.86
C GLY A 44 -2.29 8.17 9.78
N LYS A 45 -1.81 7.66 8.64
CA LYS A 45 -1.49 6.23 8.43
C LYS A 45 -0.58 5.66 9.53
N THR A 46 0.56 6.30 9.79
CA THR A 46 1.50 5.87 10.83
C THR A 46 0.88 5.91 12.24
N THR A 47 0.01 6.88 12.51
CA THR A 47 -0.70 6.97 13.80
C THR A 47 -1.70 5.82 13.94
N LEU A 48 -2.44 5.49 12.88
CA LEU A 48 -3.34 4.34 12.87
C LEU A 48 -2.57 3.03 13.06
N ILE A 49 -1.45 2.82 12.36
CA ILE A 49 -0.57 1.65 12.57
C ILE A 49 -0.08 1.59 14.02
N ARG A 50 0.33 2.70 14.62
CA ARG A 50 0.76 2.72 16.03
C ARG A 50 -0.37 2.33 16.98
N ALA A 51 -1.61 2.73 16.69
CA ALA A 51 -2.77 2.33 17.46
C ALA A 51 -3.05 0.83 17.32
N ILE A 52 -3.01 0.29 16.10
CA ILE A 52 -3.17 -1.15 15.81
C ILE A 52 -2.07 -1.98 16.49
N CYS A 53 -0.83 -1.49 16.52
CA CYS A 53 0.27 -2.13 17.22
C CYS A 53 0.20 -1.98 18.76
N GLY A 54 -0.80 -1.27 19.30
CA GLY A 54 -0.92 -1.00 20.75
C GLY A 54 0.21 -0.12 21.30
N ARG A 55 0.90 0.64 20.44
CA ARG A 55 1.96 1.60 20.84
C ARG A 55 1.40 2.93 21.31
N ILE A 56 0.20 3.27 20.86
CA ILE A 56 -0.61 4.36 21.38
C ILE A 56 -2.02 3.84 21.64
N ARG A 57 -2.70 4.45 22.60
CA ARG A 57 -4.12 4.24 22.82
C ARG A 57 -4.86 5.40 22.16
N PRO A 58 -5.85 5.17 21.30
CA PRO A 58 -6.72 6.22 20.80
C PRO A 58 -7.40 6.98 21.94
N ASP A 59 -7.66 8.27 21.74
CA ASP A 59 -8.39 9.10 22.69
C ASP A 59 -9.90 8.78 22.65
N GLY A 60 -10.41 8.32 21.51
CA GLY A 60 -11.79 7.86 21.29
C GLY A 60 -11.84 6.64 20.39
N GLY A 61 -12.97 5.93 20.43
CA GLY A 61 -13.16 4.69 19.71
C GLY A 61 -12.38 3.51 20.28
N GLU A 62 -12.26 2.44 19.50
CA GLU A 62 -11.57 1.22 19.92
C GLU A 62 -10.76 0.58 18.77
N VAL A 63 -9.74 -0.17 19.15
CA VAL A 63 -8.95 -1.03 18.25
C VAL A 63 -8.89 -2.41 18.85
N LEU A 64 -9.35 -3.41 18.10
CA LEU A 64 -9.35 -4.81 18.54
C LEU A 64 -8.58 -5.68 17.55
N LEU A 65 -7.65 -6.47 18.06
CA LEU A 65 -6.95 -7.52 17.34
C LEU A 65 -7.40 -8.88 17.92
N ASN A 66 -8.00 -9.72 17.09
CA ASN A 66 -8.63 -10.95 17.52
C ASN A 66 -9.58 -10.72 18.73
N GLY A 67 -10.40 -9.67 18.67
CA GLY A 67 -11.36 -9.28 19.72
C GLY A 67 -10.72 -8.71 20.98
N ARG A 68 -9.43 -8.39 21.02
CA ARG A 68 -8.71 -7.87 22.20
C ARG A 68 -8.01 -6.55 21.92
N ASP A 69 -8.06 -5.61 22.85
CA ASP A 69 -7.36 -4.33 22.75
C ASP A 69 -5.82 -4.54 22.88
N PRO A 70 -5.03 -4.30 21.82
CA PRO A 70 -3.58 -4.53 21.85
C PRO A 70 -2.81 -3.53 22.73
N ALA A 71 -3.41 -2.38 23.07
CA ALA A 71 -2.81 -1.42 23.98
C ALA A 71 -2.97 -1.83 25.45
N ARG A 72 -4.05 -2.56 25.78
CA ARG A 72 -4.34 -3.04 27.14
C ARG A 72 -3.89 -4.46 27.41
N VAL A 73 -3.95 -5.32 26.39
CA VAL A 73 -3.68 -6.75 26.52
C VAL A 73 -2.41 -7.11 25.73
N PRO A 74 -1.23 -7.19 26.38
CA PRO A 74 0.01 -7.51 25.68
C PRO A 74 -0.03 -8.80 24.86
N ALA A 75 -0.78 -9.81 25.33
CA ALA A 75 -0.97 -11.07 24.61
C ALA A 75 -1.70 -10.93 23.26
N ALA A 76 -2.50 -9.87 23.08
CA ALA A 76 -3.13 -9.59 21.78
C ALA A 76 -2.07 -9.33 20.69
N ARG A 77 -0.95 -8.71 21.05
CA ARG A 77 0.14 -8.39 20.13
C ARG A 77 0.92 -9.63 19.63
N ALA A 78 0.76 -10.78 20.27
CA ALA A 78 1.37 -12.02 19.79
C ALA A 78 0.83 -12.47 18.42
N GLY A 79 -0.38 -12.01 18.04
CA GLY A 79 -0.95 -12.24 16.69
C GLY A 79 -0.53 -11.21 15.64
N LEU A 80 0.43 -10.32 15.93
CA LEU A 80 0.82 -9.20 15.06
C LEU A 80 2.26 -9.35 14.58
N GLY A 81 2.46 -9.31 13.26
CA GLY A 81 3.75 -9.06 12.63
C GLY A 81 3.82 -7.62 12.09
N LEU A 82 4.97 -6.97 12.23
CA LEU A 82 5.20 -5.61 11.71
C LEU A 82 6.50 -5.58 10.93
N VAL A 83 6.41 -5.14 9.68
CA VAL A 83 7.54 -4.80 8.81
C VAL A 83 7.56 -3.30 8.62
N PRO A 84 8.46 -2.56 9.27
CA PRO A 84 8.57 -1.13 9.12
C PRO A 84 9.15 -0.74 7.77
N GLN A 85 9.02 0.54 7.40
CA GLN A 85 9.54 1.09 6.16
C GLN A 85 11.05 0.91 6.02
N GLU A 86 11.80 1.16 7.10
CA GLU A 86 13.23 0.85 7.15
C GLU A 86 13.47 -0.62 7.50
N VAL A 87 14.53 -1.19 6.95
CA VAL A 87 14.90 -2.58 7.26
C VAL A 87 15.33 -2.69 8.72
N ALA A 88 14.55 -3.41 9.53
CA ALA A 88 14.76 -3.56 10.97
C ALA A 88 15.44 -4.89 11.29
N LEU A 89 16.62 -5.13 10.70
CA LEU A 89 17.43 -6.32 10.89
C LEU A 89 18.78 -5.98 11.54
N TYR A 90 19.40 -6.97 12.17
CA TYR A 90 20.77 -6.88 12.67
C TYR A 90 21.76 -7.10 11.52
N PRO A 91 22.45 -6.05 11.03
CA PRO A 91 23.19 -6.11 9.77
C PRO A 91 24.39 -7.07 9.80
N ASN A 92 24.94 -7.35 10.98
CA ASN A 92 26.10 -8.22 11.16
C ASN A 92 25.74 -9.67 11.49
N LEU A 93 24.46 -10.00 11.64
CA LEU A 93 24.00 -11.38 11.79
C LEU A 93 23.67 -11.97 10.42
N THR A 94 23.72 -13.30 10.33
CA THR A 94 23.21 -14.03 9.16
C THR A 94 21.69 -13.91 9.06
N VAL A 95 21.15 -14.29 7.91
CA VAL A 95 19.71 -14.35 7.68
C VAL A 95 19.04 -15.26 8.72
N ALA A 96 19.56 -16.46 8.92
CA ALA A 96 19.00 -17.41 9.89
C ALA A 96 19.08 -16.90 11.33
N GLU A 97 20.20 -16.29 11.75
CA GLU A 97 20.36 -15.70 13.08
C GLU A 97 19.40 -14.53 13.32
N ASN A 98 19.17 -13.68 12.31
CA ASN A 98 18.16 -12.63 12.40
C ASN A 98 16.77 -13.21 12.69
N VAL A 99 16.30 -14.13 11.83
CA VAL A 99 14.96 -14.73 11.99
C VAL A 99 14.84 -15.48 13.30
N GLN A 100 15.92 -16.20 13.72
CA GLN A 100 15.96 -16.86 15.01
C GLN A 100 15.87 -15.89 16.20
N THR A 101 16.53 -14.73 16.10
CA THR A 101 16.47 -13.69 17.13
C THR A 101 15.04 -13.17 17.29
N PHE A 102 14.36 -12.85 16.19
CA PHE A 102 12.96 -12.38 16.23
C PHE A 102 12.02 -13.50 16.74
N ALA A 103 12.24 -14.75 16.35
CA ALA A 103 11.48 -15.89 16.88
C ALA A 103 11.64 -16.02 18.41
N ALA A 104 12.84 -15.84 18.93
CA ALA A 104 13.11 -15.86 20.37
C ALA A 104 12.43 -14.69 21.10
N LEU A 105 12.48 -13.48 20.53
CA LEU A 105 11.79 -12.28 21.06
C LEU A 105 10.27 -12.46 21.06
N ALA A 106 9.72 -13.16 20.09
CA ALA A 106 8.30 -13.50 20.01
C ALA A 106 7.88 -14.65 20.94
N GLY A 107 8.84 -15.28 21.64
CA GLY A 107 8.56 -16.35 22.60
C GLY A 107 8.45 -17.75 21.97
N THR A 108 8.97 -17.97 20.77
CA THR A 108 8.96 -19.28 20.12
C THR A 108 9.76 -20.30 20.97
N PRO A 109 9.14 -21.43 21.35
CA PRO A 109 9.82 -22.44 22.16
C PRO A 109 11.08 -22.99 21.48
N ARG A 110 12.14 -23.24 22.25
CA ARG A 110 13.42 -23.75 21.71
C ARG A 110 13.27 -24.97 20.81
N LYS A 111 12.38 -25.91 21.17
CA LYS A 111 12.12 -27.12 20.38
C LYS A 111 11.48 -26.87 19.04
N ALA A 112 10.76 -25.76 18.88
CA ALA A 112 10.09 -25.36 17.63
C ALA A 112 10.93 -24.39 16.78
N MET A 113 11.98 -23.81 17.34
CA MET A 113 12.77 -22.72 16.77
C MET A 113 13.27 -23.04 15.36
N ALA A 114 13.99 -24.14 15.18
CA ALA A 114 14.57 -24.48 13.88
C ALA A 114 13.51 -24.69 12.79
N ALA A 115 12.40 -25.31 13.14
CA ALA A 115 11.28 -25.50 12.22
C ALA A 115 10.59 -24.19 11.86
N ALA A 116 10.37 -23.29 12.83
CA ALA A 116 9.76 -21.99 12.59
C ALA A 116 10.64 -21.11 11.68
N VAL A 117 11.93 -21.02 11.98
CA VAL A 117 12.91 -20.30 11.16
C VAL A 117 12.92 -20.83 9.73
N ARG A 118 13.03 -22.16 9.55
CA ARG A 118 13.02 -22.77 8.23
C ARG A 118 11.75 -22.45 7.45
N ARG A 119 10.56 -22.56 8.05
CA ARG A 119 9.28 -22.24 7.41
C ARG A 119 9.23 -20.76 6.97
N ALA A 120 9.64 -19.84 7.86
CA ALA A 120 9.63 -18.40 7.53
C ALA A 120 10.58 -18.07 6.37
N LEU A 121 11.79 -18.66 6.36
CA LEU A 121 12.75 -18.47 5.27
C LEU A 121 12.28 -19.09 3.94
N ASP A 122 11.62 -20.24 3.99
CA ASP A 122 11.07 -20.90 2.82
C ASP A 122 9.93 -20.08 2.20
N LEU A 123 8.95 -19.65 3.01
CA LEU A 123 7.84 -18.79 2.58
C LEU A 123 8.32 -17.47 1.95
N THR A 124 9.41 -16.90 2.45
CA THR A 124 9.96 -15.64 1.92
C THR A 124 11.01 -15.86 0.84
N ARG A 125 11.26 -17.11 0.44
CA ARG A 125 12.24 -17.50 -0.60
C ARG A 125 13.62 -16.94 -0.30
N THR A 126 14.07 -17.11 0.96
CA THR A 126 15.37 -16.63 1.45
C THR A 126 16.20 -17.74 2.12
N LEU A 127 15.73 -18.99 2.06
CA LEU A 127 16.37 -20.14 2.66
C LEU A 127 17.73 -20.47 2.01
N ASP A 128 17.87 -20.21 0.70
CA ASP A 128 19.09 -20.41 -0.08
C ASP A 128 20.28 -19.58 0.44
N ARG A 129 19.99 -18.44 1.10
CA ARG A 129 20.99 -17.53 1.66
C ARG A 129 20.95 -17.46 3.20
N ALA A 130 20.42 -18.48 3.85
CA ALA A 130 20.25 -18.51 5.31
C ALA A 130 21.55 -18.24 6.10
N GLN A 131 22.71 -18.60 5.56
CA GLN A 131 24.02 -18.41 6.18
C GLN A 131 24.75 -17.14 5.76
N GLU A 132 24.18 -16.35 4.84
CA GLU A 132 24.78 -15.09 4.42
C GLU A 132 24.48 -13.98 5.46
N VAL A 133 25.45 -13.08 5.65
CA VAL A 133 25.30 -11.92 6.54
C VAL A 133 24.43 -10.86 5.86
N VAL A 134 23.42 -10.35 6.58
CA VAL A 134 22.36 -9.49 6.02
C VAL A 134 22.90 -8.25 5.30
N LYS A 135 23.94 -7.58 5.81
CA LYS A 135 24.51 -6.38 5.17
C LYS A 135 25.09 -6.63 3.77
N HIS A 136 25.34 -7.87 3.38
CA HIS A 136 25.87 -8.22 2.06
C HIS A 136 24.77 -8.52 1.02
N LEU A 137 23.49 -8.56 1.47
CA LEU A 137 22.35 -8.84 0.61
C LEU A 137 21.87 -7.59 -0.11
N SER A 138 21.25 -7.77 -1.28
CA SER A 138 20.52 -6.70 -1.96
C SER A 138 19.34 -6.21 -1.12
N GLY A 139 18.86 -4.98 -1.37
CA GLY A 139 17.73 -4.40 -0.66
C GLY A 139 16.46 -5.26 -0.72
N GLY A 140 16.17 -5.86 -1.88
CA GLY A 140 15.02 -6.76 -2.05
C GLY A 140 15.14 -8.06 -1.24
N TYR A 141 16.35 -8.62 -1.12
CA TYR A 141 16.60 -9.75 -0.22
C TYR A 141 16.43 -9.35 1.24
N GLN A 142 17.04 -8.23 1.67
CA GLN A 142 16.87 -7.72 3.04
C GLN A 142 15.41 -7.50 3.37
N ARG A 143 14.59 -7.00 2.40
CA ARG A 143 13.15 -6.79 2.58
C ARG A 143 12.42 -8.11 2.83
N ARG A 144 12.71 -9.16 2.05
CA ARG A 144 12.12 -10.48 2.25
C ARG A 144 12.54 -11.11 3.58
N VAL A 145 13.82 -10.95 4.00
CA VAL A 145 14.27 -11.37 5.33
C VAL A 145 13.56 -10.60 6.44
N ASN A 146 13.30 -9.31 6.26
CA ASN A 146 12.53 -8.51 7.21
C ASN A 146 11.08 -9.02 7.35
N ILE A 147 10.46 -9.46 6.24
CA ILE A 147 9.17 -10.16 6.29
C ILE A 147 9.30 -11.49 7.02
N ALA A 148 10.34 -12.30 6.73
CA ALA A 148 10.58 -13.58 7.42
C ALA A 148 10.65 -13.40 8.94
N ALA A 149 11.39 -12.39 9.40
CA ALA A 149 11.48 -12.03 10.82
C ALA A 149 10.13 -11.65 11.43
N ALA A 150 9.28 -10.95 10.66
CA ALA A 150 7.96 -10.51 11.13
C ALA A 150 6.90 -11.63 11.15
N ILE A 151 7.09 -12.72 10.38
CA ILE A 151 6.11 -13.82 10.28
C ILE A 151 6.55 -15.10 11.01
N VAL A 152 7.76 -15.16 11.56
CA VAL A 152 8.34 -16.39 12.14
C VAL A 152 7.52 -16.99 13.30
N HIS A 153 6.73 -16.16 13.97
CA HIS A 153 5.82 -16.54 15.06
C HIS A 153 4.37 -16.78 14.59
N GLU A 154 4.15 -16.87 13.26
CA GLU A 154 2.86 -17.16 12.63
C GLU A 154 1.74 -16.16 13.03
N PRO A 155 1.90 -14.85 12.77
CA PRO A 155 0.92 -13.86 13.14
C PRO A 155 -0.37 -14.03 12.33
N SER A 156 -1.52 -13.68 12.92
CA SER A 156 -2.81 -13.59 12.21
C SER A 156 -2.94 -12.30 11.39
N LEU A 157 -2.21 -11.23 11.77
CA LEU A 157 -2.15 -9.96 11.06
C LEU A 157 -0.69 -9.58 10.78
N LEU A 158 -0.38 -9.31 9.53
CA LEU A 158 0.90 -8.72 9.11
C LEU A 158 0.68 -7.28 8.66
N ILE A 159 1.41 -6.35 9.27
CA ILE A 159 1.45 -4.94 8.82
C ILE A 159 2.74 -4.71 8.04
N LEU A 160 2.61 -4.16 6.84
CA LEU A 160 3.70 -3.81 5.95
C LEU A 160 3.68 -2.30 5.71
N ASP A 161 4.65 -1.58 6.27
CA ASP A 161 4.77 -0.14 6.04
C ASP A 161 5.69 0.11 4.84
N GLU A 162 5.12 0.50 3.70
CA GLU A 162 5.83 0.78 2.45
C GLU A 162 6.76 -0.37 1.99
N PRO A 163 6.26 -1.61 1.76
CA PRO A 163 7.10 -2.81 1.64
C PRO A 163 8.03 -2.82 0.43
N THR A 164 7.82 -2.01 -0.59
CA THR A 164 8.58 -2.03 -1.85
C THR A 164 9.32 -0.74 -2.15
N VAL A 165 9.38 0.18 -1.19
CA VAL A 165 10.15 1.42 -1.35
C VAL A 165 11.64 1.11 -1.49
N GLY A 166 12.25 1.68 -2.55
CA GLY A 166 13.70 1.56 -2.78
C GLY A 166 14.17 0.20 -3.30
N VAL A 167 13.25 -0.68 -3.73
CA VAL A 167 13.60 -1.95 -4.38
C VAL A 167 13.36 -1.87 -5.89
N ASP A 168 14.14 -2.62 -6.66
CA ASP A 168 13.98 -2.77 -8.10
C ASP A 168 12.71 -3.56 -8.47
N ILE A 169 12.36 -3.59 -9.75
CA ILE A 169 11.12 -4.21 -10.24
C ILE A 169 11.07 -5.70 -9.93
N ASP A 170 12.17 -6.44 -10.17
CA ASP A 170 12.21 -7.89 -9.95
C ASP A 170 12.07 -8.22 -8.45
N ALA A 171 12.72 -7.43 -7.59
CA ALA A 171 12.61 -7.57 -6.14
C ALA A 171 11.21 -7.21 -5.63
N ARG A 172 10.53 -6.23 -6.25
CA ARG A 172 9.12 -5.91 -5.96
C ARG A 172 8.21 -7.10 -6.25
N GLU A 173 8.31 -7.69 -7.45
CA GLU A 173 7.51 -8.86 -7.81
C GLU A 173 7.71 -10.03 -6.84
N ALA A 174 8.96 -10.24 -6.38
CA ALA A 174 9.26 -11.25 -5.38
C ALA A 174 8.61 -10.97 -4.01
N VAL A 175 8.58 -9.70 -3.56
CA VAL A 175 7.88 -9.29 -2.33
C VAL A 175 6.37 -9.45 -2.49
N ASP A 176 5.79 -9.02 -3.63
CA ASP A 176 4.37 -9.14 -3.91
C ASP A 176 3.90 -10.61 -3.94
N ALA A 177 4.75 -11.50 -4.48
CA ALA A 177 4.47 -12.93 -4.46
C ALA A 177 4.42 -13.48 -3.02
N VAL A 178 5.38 -13.09 -2.15
CA VAL A 178 5.37 -13.47 -0.72
C VAL A 178 4.09 -12.96 -0.02
N ILE A 179 3.65 -11.74 -0.31
CA ILE A 179 2.43 -11.17 0.28
C ILE A 179 1.19 -11.99 -0.15
N ARG A 180 1.11 -12.40 -1.43
CA ARG A 180 0.01 -13.27 -1.92
C ARG A 180 0.05 -14.65 -1.25
N ASP A 181 1.23 -15.28 -1.16
CA ASP A 181 1.40 -16.58 -0.51
C ASP A 181 0.92 -16.54 0.96
N LEU A 182 1.24 -15.45 1.69
CA LEU A 182 0.80 -15.25 3.08
C LEU A 182 -0.72 -15.07 3.19
N ARG A 183 -1.33 -14.28 2.29
CA ARG A 183 -2.80 -14.16 2.21
C ARG A 183 -3.45 -15.51 1.98
N ASP A 184 -2.93 -16.30 1.05
CA ASP A 184 -3.49 -17.63 0.69
C ASP A 184 -3.37 -18.63 1.84
N LEU A 185 -2.42 -18.42 2.76
CA LEU A 185 -2.32 -19.13 4.04
C LEU A 185 -3.26 -18.59 5.13
N GLY A 186 -4.09 -17.60 4.83
CA GLY A 186 -5.08 -17.04 5.75
C GLY A 186 -4.56 -15.87 6.60
N VAL A 187 -3.35 -15.39 6.39
CA VAL A 187 -2.82 -14.21 7.11
C VAL A 187 -3.53 -12.95 6.57
N ALA A 188 -4.07 -12.14 7.46
CA ALA A 188 -4.56 -10.81 7.11
C ALA A 188 -3.36 -9.88 6.89
N VAL A 189 -3.37 -9.09 5.82
CA VAL A 189 -2.27 -8.18 5.50
C VAL A 189 -2.78 -6.74 5.40
N LEU A 190 -2.27 -5.86 6.25
CA LEU A 190 -2.47 -4.41 6.13
C LEU A 190 -1.19 -3.80 5.54
N MET A 191 -1.27 -3.27 4.33
CA MET A 191 -0.13 -2.61 3.69
C MET A 191 -0.37 -1.13 3.49
N THR A 192 0.62 -0.29 3.84
CA THR A 192 0.66 1.08 3.33
C THR A 192 1.52 1.11 2.07
N THR A 193 1.13 1.90 1.11
CA THR A 193 1.94 2.19 -0.07
C THR A 193 1.52 3.52 -0.68
N HIS A 194 2.46 4.19 -1.33
CA HIS A 194 2.20 5.29 -2.24
C HIS A 194 2.19 4.82 -3.72
N ASP A 195 2.54 3.55 -3.97
CA ASP A 195 2.43 2.92 -5.28
C ASP A 195 1.01 2.41 -5.50
N LEU A 196 0.23 3.21 -6.22
CA LEU A 196 -1.20 2.95 -6.46
C LEU A 196 -1.42 1.81 -7.46
N ASP A 197 -0.44 1.55 -8.34
CA ASP A 197 -0.51 0.42 -9.26
C ASP A 197 -0.30 -0.89 -8.49
N GLN A 198 0.66 -0.92 -7.55
CA GLN A 198 0.85 -2.06 -6.64
C GLN A 198 -0.42 -2.30 -5.80
N ALA A 199 -0.98 -1.25 -5.19
CA ALA A 199 -2.21 -1.38 -4.40
C ALA A 199 -3.36 -1.94 -5.25
N GLY A 200 -3.53 -1.44 -6.48
CA GLY A 200 -4.58 -1.90 -7.41
C GLY A 200 -4.43 -3.35 -7.86
N ALA A 201 -3.19 -3.84 -7.96
CA ALA A 201 -2.89 -5.21 -8.39
C ALA A 201 -2.91 -6.24 -7.26
N LEU A 202 -2.66 -5.81 -6.02
CA LEU A 202 -2.40 -6.70 -4.89
C LEU A 202 -3.53 -6.70 -3.84
N ALA A 203 -4.12 -5.54 -3.57
CA ALA A 203 -5.10 -5.40 -2.49
C ALA A 203 -6.49 -5.90 -2.89
N ASP A 204 -7.13 -6.65 -1.99
CA ASP A 204 -8.53 -7.04 -2.11
C ASP A 204 -9.47 -5.86 -1.85
N ARG A 205 -9.10 -5.01 -0.89
CA ARG A 205 -9.74 -3.74 -0.58
C ARG A 205 -8.70 -2.66 -0.33
N VAL A 206 -9.08 -1.42 -0.62
CA VAL A 206 -8.28 -0.22 -0.32
C VAL A 206 -9.11 0.78 0.48
N GLY A 207 -8.44 1.53 1.36
CA GLY A 207 -9.01 2.67 2.05
C GLY A 207 -8.16 3.91 1.83
N PHE A 208 -8.80 5.03 1.51
CA PHE A 208 -8.14 6.33 1.34
C PHE A 208 -8.30 7.14 2.63
N LEU A 209 -7.21 7.26 3.38
CA LEU A 209 -7.13 8.08 4.57
C LEU A 209 -6.69 9.50 4.18
N ARG A 210 -7.47 10.51 4.58
CA ARG A 210 -7.15 11.92 4.39
C ARG A 210 -7.55 12.74 5.60
N GLU A 211 -6.64 13.58 6.09
CA GLU A 211 -6.87 14.47 7.24
C GLU A 211 -7.41 13.74 8.48
N GLY A 212 -7.04 12.46 8.64
CA GLY A 212 -7.46 11.62 9.77
C GLY A 212 -8.81 10.93 9.59
N GLU A 213 -9.43 10.99 8.42
CA GLU A 213 -10.72 10.36 8.11
C GLU A 213 -10.61 9.38 6.95
N MET A 214 -11.36 8.28 7.00
CA MET A 214 -11.49 7.35 5.88
C MET A 214 -12.50 7.93 4.89
N VAL A 215 -12.00 8.50 3.78
CA VAL A 215 -12.86 9.23 2.81
C VAL A 215 -13.42 8.34 1.72
N LEU A 216 -12.80 7.18 1.48
CA LEU A 216 -13.25 6.21 0.48
C LEU A 216 -12.72 4.84 0.86
N GLU A 217 -13.53 3.79 0.71
CA GLU A 217 -13.15 2.42 0.97
C GLU A 217 -13.90 1.45 0.06
N GLY A 218 -13.20 0.44 -0.45
CA GLY A 218 -13.82 -0.59 -1.28
C GLY A 218 -12.83 -1.43 -2.08
N ARG A 219 -13.35 -2.26 -2.96
CA ARG A 219 -12.53 -3.02 -3.93
C ARG A 219 -11.97 -2.07 -4.98
N PRO A 220 -10.67 -2.14 -5.32
CA PRO A 220 -10.03 -1.22 -6.26
C PRO A 220 -10.81 -1.05 -7.57
N GLN A 221 -11.19 -2.15 -8.21
CA GLN A 221 -11.89 -2.14 -9.49
C GLN A 221 -13.30 -1.54 -9.37
N ALA A 222 -14.02 -1.81 -8.26
CA ALA A 222 -15.36 -1.28 -8.03
C ALA A 222 -15.31 0.24 -7.81
N LEU A 223 -14.36 0.73 -7.02
CA LEU A 223 -14.18 2.16 -6.77
C LEU A 223 -13.83 2.94 -8.04
N VAL A 224 -12.96 2.37 -8.89
CA VAL A 224 -12.61 2.96 -10.19
C VAL A 224 -13.83 2.98 -11.11
N ALA A 225 -14.58 1.88 -11.20
CA ALA A 225 -15.77 1.79 -12.04
C ALA A 225 -16.87 2.76 -11.57
N GLU A 226 -17.07 2.91 -10.27
CA GLU A 226 -18.04 3.87 -9.70
C GLU A 226 -17.65 5.33 -9.99
N ALA A 227 -16.36 5.66 -9.83
CA ALA A 227 -15.89 7.03 -10.03
C ALA A 227 -15.86 7.47 -11.50
N PHE A 228 -15.54 6.55 -12.41
CA PHE A 228 -15.26 6.89 -13.81
C PHE A 228 -16.27 6.33 -14.81
N GLY A 229 -17.05 5.31 -14.46
CA GLY A 229 -17.99 4.66 -15.38
C GLY A 229 -17.27 4.16 -16.65
N ASP A 230 -17.83 4.46 -17.82
CA ASP A 230 -17.26 4.08 -19.13
C ASP A 230 -16.12 5.00 -19.62
N ARG A 231 -15.75 6.01 -18.84
CA ARG A 231 -14.69 6.95 -19.24
C ARG A 231 -13.34 6.21 -19.30
N LYS A 232 -12.57 6.56 -20.35
CA LYS A 232 -11.19 6.08 -20.54
C LYS A 232 -10.23 7.24 -20.27
N GLU A 233 -9.06 6.90 -19.80
CA GLU A 233 -7.96 7.85 -19.69
C GLU A 233 -7.22 7.94 -21.03
N ILE A 234 -7.11 9.16 -21.56
CA ILE A 234 -6.33 9.47 -22.75
C ILE A 234 -5.05 10.16 -22.31
N LEU A 235 -3.92 9.50 -22.50
CA LEU A 235 -2.57 9.99 -22.20
C LEU A 235 -1.95 10.55 -23.49
N VAL A 236 -1.50 11.79 -23.43
CA VAL A 236 -0.79 12.47 -24.53
C VAL A 236 0.68 12.62 -24.15
N HIS A 237 1.54 11.90 -24.84
CA HIS A 237 2.99 11.99 -24.67
C HIS A 237 3.57 12.98 -25.66
N LEU A 238 4.25 14.00 -25.17
CA LEU A 238 4.98 14.99 -25.96
C LEU A 238 6.44 14.56 -26.12
N ALA A 239 7.08 15.00 -27.20
CA ALA A 239 8.52 14.76 -27.43
C ALA A 239 9.41 15.47 -26.38
N GLN A 240 8.94 16.63 -25.88
CA GLN A 240 9.60 17.43 -24.87
C GLN A 240 8.56 17.98 -23.88
N ALA A 241 9.01 18.47 -22.73
CA ALA A 241 8.15 19.18 -21.79
C ALA A 241 7.49 20.39 -22.48
N ALA A 242 6.20 20.57 -22.23
CA ALA A 242 5.42 21.66 -22.85
C ALA A 242 5.92 23.03 -22.40
N ALA A 243 6.24 23.91 -23.34
CA ALA A 243 6.50 25.32 -23.04
C ALA A 243 5.25 26.00 -22.43
N PRO A 244 5.39 27.10 -21.66
CA PRO A 244 4.23 27.75 -21.02
C PRO A 244 3.08 28.08 -21.96
N ALA A 245 3.37 28.50 -23.21
CA ALA A 245 2.36 28.76 -24.20
C ALA A 245 1.63 27.47 -24.66
N ASP A 246 2.33 26.36 -24.73
CA ASP A 246 1.79 25.06 -25.11
C ASP A 246 0.99 24.44 -23.96
N GLN A 247 1.38 24.64 -22.70
CA GLN A 247 0.60 24.26 -21.53
C GLN A 247 -0.80 24.89 -21.55
N ALA A 248 -0.90 26.19 -21.89
CA ALA A 248 -2.18 26.86 -22.02
C ALA A 248 -3.04 26.28 -23.17
N ARG A 249 -2.42 25.83 -24.28
CA ARG A 249 -3.11 25.18 -25.40
C ARG A 249 -3.60 23.79 -25.02
N LEU A 250 -2.78 23.00 -24.32
CA LEU A 250 -3.15 21.67 -23.80
C LEU A 250 -4.32 21.77 -22.81
N ALA A 251 -4.29 22.74 -21.89
CA ALA A 251 -5.37 22.99 -20.96
C ALA A 251 -6.68 23.38 -21.69
N LYS A 252 -6.62 24.22 -22.76
CA LYS A 252 -7.77 24.55 -23.62
C LYS A 252 -8.31 23.32 -24.37
N ALA A 253 -7.48 22.32 -24.63
CA ALA A 253 -7.91 21.04 -25.18
C ALA A 253 -8.54 20.10 -24.14
N GLY A 254 -8.62 20.53 -22.88
CA GLY A 254 -9.17 19.75 -21.76
C GLY A 254 -8.19 18.72 -21.21
N LEU A 255 -6.89 18.92 -21.40
CA LEU A 255 -5.84 18.09 -20.84
C LEU A 255 -5.31 18.68 -19.52
N GLU A 256 -5.00 17.81 -18.59
CA GLU A 256 -4.38 18.14 -17.29
C GLU A 256 -2.93 17.63 -17.29
N PRO A 257 -2.00 18.34 -16.64
CA PRO A 257 -0.63 17.88 -16.51
C PRO A 257 -0.54 16.67 -15.58
N THR A 258 0.42 15.79 -15.84
CA THR A 258 0.77 14.69 -14.91
C THR A 258 2.09 15.05 -14.18
N PRO A 259 2.51 14.27 -13.17
CA PRO A 259 3.83 14.43 -12.55
C PRO A 259 5.00 14.31 -13.55
N HIS A 260 4.77 13.68 -14.71
CA HIS A 260 5.74 13.62 -15.81
C HIS A 260 5.53 14.80 -16.77
N ALA A 261 6.47 15.72 -16.80
CA ALA A 261 6.36 16.98 -17.56
C ALA A 261 6.05 16.83 -19.07
N GLN A 262 6.28 15.64 -19.63
CA GLN A 262 6.00 15.33 -21.03
C GLN A 262 4.65 14.64 -21.24
N VAL A 263 3.90 14.32 -20.18
CA VAL A 263 2.67 13.54 -20.23
C VAL A 263 1.50 14.37 -19.74
N TRP A 264 0.48 14.43 -20.56
CA TRP A 264 -0.79 15.11 -20.25
C TRP A 264 -1.92 14.10 -20.33
N THR A 265 -2.96 14.29 -19.52
CA THR A 265 -4.07 13.35 -19.43
C THR A 265 -5.42 14.01 -19.48
N ARG A 266 -6.45 13.27 -19.92
CA ARG A 266 -7.87 13.61 -19.74
C ARG A 266 -8.71 12.34 -19.65
N LEU A 267 -9.83 12.43 -18.97
CA LEU A 267 -10.85 11.40 -18.95
C LEU A 267 -11.93 11.71 -19.97
N ASP A 268 -12.29 10.74 -20.82
CA ASP A 268 -13.26 10.92 -21.89
C ASP A 268 -14.09 9.64 -22.12
N ALA A 269 -15.41 9.79 -22.25
CA ALA A 269 -16.30 8.67 -22.51
C ALA A 269 -16.17 8.11 -23.95
N GLY A 270 -15.60 8.88 -24.87
CA GLY A 270 -15.47 8.48 -26.28
C GLY A 270 -14.26 7.60 -26.59
N GLY A 271 -13.43 7.27 -25.60
CA GLY A 271 -12.30 6.32 -25.73
C GLY A 271 -11.41 6.61 -26.93
N HIS A 272 -11.17 5.57 -27.78
CA HIS A 272 -10.33 5.70 -28.98
C HIS A 272 -10.83 6.75 -29.98
N ALA A 273 -12.16 6.91 -30.14
CA ALA A 273 -12.71 7.94 -31.04
C ALA A 273 -12.43 9.35 -30.52
N ALA A 274 -12.47 9.54 -29.19
CA ALA A 274 -12.09 10.81 -28.56
C ALA A 274 -10.59 11.10 -28.72
N ALA A 275 -9.74 10.08 -28.59
CA ALA A 275 -8.30 10.20 -28.82
C ALA A 275 -7.99 10.67 -30.24
N GLY A 276 -8.65 10.09 -31.26
CA GLY A 276 -8.49 10.52 -32.65
C GLY A 276 -8.96 11.98 -32.91
N ARG A 277 -10.05 12.41 -32.28
CA ARG A 277 -10.47 13.83 -32.33
C ARG A 277 -9.47 14.75 -31.63
N LEU A 278 -8.94 14.32 -30.49
CA LEU A 278 -7.95 15.05 -29.73
C LEU A 278 -6.64 15.22 -30.52
N ASP A 279 -6.13 14.16 -31.18
CA ASP A 279 -4.93 14.24 -32.02
C ASP A 279 -5.08 15.31 -33.12
N ARG A 280 -6.17 15.28 -33.87
CA ARG A 280 -6.45 16.29 -34.88
C ARG A 280 -6.45 17.70 -34.31
N ARG A 281 -7.17 17.92 -33.22
CA ARG A 281 -7.25 19.23 -32.56
C ARG A 281 -5.88 19.72 -32.09
N LEU A 282 -5.05 18.84 -31.51
CA LEU A 282 -3.69 19.20 -31.08
C LEU A 282 -2.83 19.61 -32.26
N ARG A 283 -2.89 18.90 -33.40
CA ARG A 283 -2.16 19.24 -34.63
C ARG A 283 -2.63 20.57 -35.22
N GLU A 284 -3.92 20.85 -35.23
CA GLU A 284 -4.47 22.16 -35.65
C GLU A 284 -3.97 23.31 -34.78
N MET A 285 -3.67 23.03 -33.50
CA MET A 285 -3.07 23.98 -32.57
C MET A 285 -1.52 24.05 -32.67
N GLY A 286 -0.90 23.33 -33.63
CA GLY A 286 0.55 23.29 -33.81
C GLY A 286 1.28 22.40 -32.82
N LEU A 287 0.56 21.53 -32.09
CA LEU A 287 1.12 20.58 -31.15
C LEU A 287 1.15 19.17 -31.79
N THR A 288 2.32 18.54 -31.86
CA THR A 288 2.45 17.18 -32.41
C THR A 288 2.79 16.21 -31.27
N PRO A 289 1.82 15.42 -30.81
CA PRO A 289 2.08 14.37 -29.83
C PRO A 289 3.05 13.34 -30.41
N ARG A 290 3.97 12.83 -29.59
CA ARG A 290 4.79 11.66 -29.92
C ARG A 290 3.93 10.40 -29.93
N GLU A 291 3.01 10.32 -28.98
CA GLU A 291 2.14 9.17 -28.79
C GLU A 291 0.86 9.59 -28.07
N ILE A 292 -0.26 8.95 -28.41
CA ILE A 292 -1.50 9.03 -27.66
C ILE A 292 -1.91 7.62 -27.26
N ARG A 293 -2.06 7.39 -25.96
CA ARG A 293 -2.52 6.11 -25.39
C ARG A 293 -3.91 6.25 -24.80
N VAL A 294 -4.73 5.23 -24.96
CA VAL A 294 -6.03 5.10 -24.31
C VAL A 294 -5.95 3.91 -23.37
N ARG A 295 -6.26 4.13 -22.09
CA ARG A 295 -6.28 3.06 -21.08
C ARG A 295 -7.47 3.17 -20.16
N GLU A 296 -7.73 2.13 -19.39
CA GLU A 296 -8.67 2.19 -18.27
C GLU A 296 -8.15 3.15 -17.19
N PRO A 297 -9.03 3.92 -16.54
CA PRO A 297 -8.66 4.67 -15.35
C PRO A 297 -8.12 3.72 -14.27
N SER A 298 -7.23 4.23 -13.44
CA SER A 298 -6.58 3.48 -12.37
C SER A 298 -6.87 4.09 -10.99
N LEU A 299 -6.41 3.43 -9.94
CA LEU A 299 -6.42 4.01 -8.59
C LEU A 299 -5.65 5.33 -8.51
N ALA A 300 -4.65 5.56 -9.39
CA ALA A 300 -3.92 6.82 -9.44
C ALA A 300 -4.85 7.99 -9.85
N ASN A 301 -5.71 7.76 -10.83
CA ASN A 301 -6.72 8.76 -11.23
C ASN A 301 -7.71 9.02 -10.08
N LEU A 302 -8.16 7.95 -9.41
CA LEU A 302 -9.08 8.07 -8.27
C LEU A 302 -8.41 8.82 -7.09
N PHE A 303 -7.15 8.50 -6.78
CA PHE A 303 -6.39 9.18 -5.74
C PHE A 303 -6.27 10.68 -6.00
N THR A 304 -6.00 11.08 -7.24
CA THR A 304 -5.95 12.49 -7.64
C THR A 304 -7.27 13.20 -7.39
N LEU A 305 -8.41 12.57 -7.77
CA LEU A 305 -9.74 13.12 -7.50
C LEU A 305 -10.02 13.28 -6.01
N VAL A 306 -9.66 12.28 -5.19
CA VAL A 306 -9.85 12.32 -3.74
C VAL A 306 -8.95 13.37 -3.11
N ALA A 307 -7.67 13.45 -3.52
CA ALA A 307 -6.71 14.41 -2.99
C ALA A 307 -7.11 15.87 -3.29
N GLU A 308 -7.65 16.14 -4.47
CA GLU A 308 -8.04 17.48 -4.92
C GLU A 308 -9.45 17.91 -4.44
N ARG A 309 -10.14 17.11 -3.58
CA ARG A 309 -11.54 17.36 -3.14
C ARG A 309 -12.55 17.45 -4.30
N LYS A 310 -12.23 16.87 -5.47
CA LYS A 310 -13.12 16.89 -6.65
C LYS A 310 -14.24 15.84 -6.59
N LEU A 311 -14.20 14.91 -5.65
CA LEU A 311 -15.34 14.07 -5.33
C LEU A 311 -16.27 14.90 -4.44
N ALA A 312 -17.32 15.48 -5.04
CA ALA A 312 -18.43 16.01 -4.28
C ALA A 312 -19.08 14.86 -3.51
N ALA A 313 -19.38 15.10 -2.24
CA ALA A 313 -20.14 14.20 -1.39
C ALA A 313 -21.51 13.87 -1.97
#